data_f98ae69c0f52e6ad7fbfb425ab3bd9f1
#
_entry.id   f98ae69c0f52e6ad7fbfb425ab3bd9f1
#
_cell.length_a   1.000
_cell.length_b   1.000
_cell.length_c   1.000
_cell.angle_alpha   90.00
_cell.angle_beta   90.00
_cell.angle_gamma   90.00
#
_symmetry.space_group_name_H-M   'P 1'
#
loop_
_entity.id
_entity.type
_entity.pdbx_description
1 polymer ?
#
loop_
_entity_poly.entity_id
_entity_poly.type
_entity_poly.pdbx_seq_one_letter_code
_entity_poly.pdbx_strand_id
1 'polypeptide(L)'
;HEYIATAHEDQKFGFSITNGAAMVAMVRCHTSDAIDLLGVHSHIGSQIFDTAGFEVAARRTMKLLEQFHQATGSALPELDLGGGFGIAYTSQDSPATVESLAGALREIVTLEARGRGMEVPHISLEPGRVIVGPTTMALYTVGTVKPVDLDTGAQRMYVSVDGGMSDNIRPALYAAEYSAVIANRTSEVAPVLCRIVGKHCEAGDILVRDVYLPGDVSPGDVIAVPGAGAYSRSMASNYNHVPRPAVVSVNEDRGVLVLLRRENIDDLLALDPGPIRAEVPCP
;
A
#
# COMPACT_ATOMS: atom_id res chain seq x y z
N HIS A 1 -3.21 -4.28 -9.78
CA HIS A 1 -2.86 -3.26 -10.77
C HIS A 1 -1.49 -3.57 -11.36
N GLU A 2 -1.30 -3.34 -12.66
CA GLU A 2 -0.09 -3.68 -13.40
C GLU A 2 1.20 -3.15 -12.74
N TYR A 3 1.17 -1.92 -12.21
CA TYR A 3 2.34 -1.29 -11.56
C TYR A 3 2.70 -1.84 -10.18
N ILE A 4 1.84 -2.66 -9.57
CA ILE A 4 2.10 -3.30 -8.28
C ILE A 4 2.10 -4.83 -8.36
N ALA A 5 1.88 -5.41 -9.55
CA ALA A 5 2.03 -6.84 -9.80
C ALA A 5 3.51 -7.21 -9.86
N THR A 6 3.94 -8.16 -9.03
CA THR A 6 5.35 -8.57 -8.92
C THR A 6 5.57 -10.04 -9.29
N ALA A 7 4.51 -10.79 -9.59
CA ALA A 7 4.55 -12.24 -9.78
C ALA A 7 4.84 -12.70 -11.23
N HIS A 8 5.22 -11.79 -12.14
CA HIS A 8 5.55 -12.12 -13.53
C HIS A 8 7.06 -12.26 -13.72
N GLU A 9 7.48 -13.17 -14.61
CA GLU A 9 8.91 -13.40 -14.89
C GLU A 9 9.59 -12.20 -15.59
N ASP A 10 8.85 -11.44 -16.40
CA ASP A 10 9.33 -10.20 -17.02
C ASP A 10 9.17 -9.01 -16.07
N GLN A 11 9.91 -9.06 -14.97
CA GLN A 11 9.94 -8.01 -13.94
C GLN A 11 11.37 -7.74 -13.50
N LYS A 12 11.59 -6.55 -12.93
CA LYS A 12 12.91 -6.13 -12.44
C LYS A 12 13.37 -6.86 -11.16
N PHE A 13 12.53 -7.69 -10.57
CA PHE A 13 12.75 -8.27 -9.24
C PHE A 13 13.17 -9.74 -9.32
N GLY A 14 14.09 -10.10 -8.41
CA GLY A 14 14.46 -11.48 -8.15
C GLY A 14 15.10 -12.23 -9.31
N PHE A 15 15.11 -13.55 -9.18
CA PHE A 15 15.63 -14.47 -10.16
C PHE A 15 14.54 -15.45 -10.61
N SER A 16 14.42 -15.68 -11.91
CA SER A 16 13.44 -16.65 -12.43
C SER A 16 13.77 -18.08 -11.96
N ILE A 17 12.75 -18.77 -11.43
CA ILE A 17 12.83 -20.20 -11.13
C ILE A 17 12.79 -21.00 -12.43
N THR A 18 11.96 -20.60 -13.38
CA THR A 18 11.67 -21.36 -14.61
C THR A 18 12.90 -21.52 -15.51
N ASN A 19 13.70 -20.47 -15.65
CA ASN A 19 14.93 -20.53 -16.48
C ASN A 19 16.18 -21.00 -15.71
N GLY A 20 16.04 -21.32 -14.42
CA GLY A 20 17.13 -21.81 -13.57
C GLY A 20 18.01 -20.73 -12.94
N ALA A 21 17.76 -19.44 -13.21
CA ALA A 21 18.59 -18.35 -12.68
C ALA A 21 18.59 -18.31 -11.14
N ALA A 22 17.47 -18.64 -10.50
CA ALA A 22 17.38 -18.72 -9.04
C ALA A 22 18.33 -19.79 -8.48
N MET A 23 18.36 -20.98 -9.07
CA MET A 23 19.27 -22.07 -8.65
C MET A 23 20.73 -21.66 -8.81
N VAL A 24 21.10 -21.05 -9.94
CA VAL A 24 22.46 -20.56 -10.18
C VAL A 24 22.88 -19.54 -9.13
N ALA A 25 21.99 -18.59 -8.79
CA ALA A 25 22.25 -17.60 -7.75
C ALA A 25 22.43 -18.25 -6.38
N MET A 26 21.55 -19.18 -6.00
CA MET A 26 21.62 -19.91 -4.72
C MET A 26 22.94 -20.69 -4.59
N VAL A 27 23.35 -21.44 -5.60
CA VAL A 27 24.61 -22.19 -5.59
C VAL A 27 25.80 -21.24 -5.47
N ARG A 28 25.78 -20.12 -6.21
CA ARG A 28 26.83 -19.10 -6.12
C ARG A 28 26.94 -18.49 -4.73
N CYS A 29 25.82 -18.19 -4.08
CA CYS A 29 25.80 -17.69 -2.70
C CYS A 29 26.34 -18.77 -1.73
N HIS A 30 25.85 -19.99 -1.87
CA HIS A 30 26.25 -21.13 -1.01
C HIS A 30 27.74 -21.46 -1.09
N THR A 31 28.37 -21.28 -2.24
CA THR A 31 29.80 -21.54 -2.44
C THR A 31 30.69 -20.34 -2.12
N SER A 32 30.14 -19.22 -1.70
CA SER A 32 30.87 -18.00 -1.35
C SER A 32 31.25 -17.99 0.14
N ASP A 33 32.51 -17.76 0.45
CA ASP A 33 32.98 -17.62 1.83
C ASP A 33 32.46 -16.31 2.51
N ALA A 34 31.90 -15.41 1.72
CA ALA A 34 31.41 -14.11 2.21
C ALA A 34 29.91 -14.07 2.49
N ILE A 35 29.18 -15.15 2.17
CA ILE A 35 27.70 -15.20 2.25
C ILE A 35 27.28 -16.45 3.01
N ASP A 36 26.42 -16.26 4.00
CA ASP A 36 25.68 -17.32 4.66
C ASP A 36 24.26 -17.36 4.07
N LEU A 37 23.99 -18.32 3.20
CA LEU A 37 22.70 -18.47 2.55
C LEU A 37 21.74 -19.18 3.49
N LEU A 38 20.75 -18.48 4.04
CA LEU A 38 19.79 -19.02 4.99
C LEU A 38 18.51 -19.55 4.32
N GLY A 39 18.09 -18.99 3.19
CA GLY A 39 16.82 -19.36 2.60
C GLY A 39 16.51 -18.63 1.30
N VAL A 40 15.23 -18.65 0.95
CA VAL A 40 14.71 -17.95 -0.22
C VAL A 40 13.54 -17.05 0.17
N HIS A 41 13.41 -15.94 -0.53
CA HIS A 41 12.32 -14.98 -0.40
C HIS A 41 11.48 -14.98 -1.68
N SER A 42 10.17 -14.80 -1.53
CA SER A 42 9.27 -14.52 -2.65
C SER A 42 8.25 -13.46 -2.26
N HIS A 43 7.89 -12.60 -3.20
CA HIS A 43 6.84 -11.61 -3.03
C HIS A 43 5.89 -11.68 -4.23
N ILE A 44 4.59 -11.87 -3.98
CA ILE A 44 3.62 -12.20 -5.03
C ILE A 44 2.71 -11.04 -5.43
N GLY A 45 2.82 -9.91 -4.76
CA GLY A 45 2.01 -8.73 -5.08
C GLY A 45 1.53 -7.96 -3.86
N SER A 46 0.45 -7.21 -4.02
CA SER A 46 -0.09 -6.31 -3.00
C SER A 46 -1.62 -6.36 -3.00
N GLN A 47 -2.23 -6.10 -1.84
CA GLN A 47 -3.68 -6.12 -1.64
C GLN A 47 -4.28 -7.51 -1.92
N ILE A 48 -3.67 -8.53 -1.33
CA ILE A 48 -4.04 -9.94 -1.47
C ILE A 48 -4.97 -10.29 -0.32
N PHE A 49 -6.15 -10.84 -0.64
CA PHE A 49 -7.20 -11.13 0.33
C PHE A 49 -7.34 -12.61 0.68
N ASP A 50 -6.75 -13.50 -0.12
CA ASP A 50 -6.81 -14.94 0.07
C ASP A 50 -5.43 -15.60 0.02
N THR A 51 -5.37 -16.91 0.23
CA THR A 51 -4.13 -17.67 0.30
C THR A 51 -3.72 -18.35 -1.00
N ALA A 52 -4.54 -18.31 -2.06
CA ALA A 52 -4.29 -19.07 -3.29
C ALA A 52 -2.96 -18.69 -3.96
N GLY A 53 -2.64 -17.39 -4.03
CA GLY A 53 -1.36 -16.92 -4.55
C GLY A 53 -0.17 -17.38 -3.70
N PHE A 54 -0.30 -17.34 -2.38
CA PHE A 54 0.71 -17.81 -1.44
C PHE A 54 0.93 -19.32 -1.53
N GLU A 55 -0.12 -20.11 -1.75
CA GLU A 55 -0.02 -21.56 -1.97
C GLU A 55 0.86 -21.85 -3.19
N VAL A 56 0.62 -21.18 -4.31
CA VAL A 56 1.43 -21.33 -5.52
C VAL A 56 2.89 -20.94 -5.26
N ALA A 57 3.13 -19.82 -4.56
CA ALA A 57 4.46 -19.36 -4.21
C ALA A 57 5.19 -20.36 -3.30
N ALA A 58 4.54 -20.81 -2.22
CA ALA A 58 5.10 -21.80 -1.30
C ALA A 58 5.45 -23.11 -2.02
N ARG A 59 4.56 -23.61 -2.88
CA ARG A 59 4.81 -24.83 -3.67
C ARG A 59 6.03 -24.70 -4.58
N ARG A 60 6.19 -23.55 -5.25
CA ARG A 60 7.32 -23.29 -6.16
C ARG A 60 8.63 -23.12 -5.40
N THR A 61 8.62 -22.36 -4.30
CA THR A 61 9.82 -22.13 -3.48
C THR A 61 10.25 -23.38 -2.72
N MET A 62 9.31 -24.16 -2.18
CA MET A 62 9.63 -25.45 -1.55
C MET A 62 10.23 -26.45 -2.55
N LYS A 63 9.75 -26.47 -3.79
CA LYS A 63 10.37 -27.28 -4.85
C LYS A 63 11.80 -26.81 -5.17
N LEU A 64 12.04 -25.50 -5.17
CA LEU A 64 13.37 -24.94 -5.39
C LEU A 64 14.32 -25.31 -4.23
N LEU A 65 13.87 -25.25 -2.98
CA LEU A 65 14.64 -25.68 -1.80
C LEU A 65 14.98 -27.19 -1.85
N GLU A 66 14.04 -28.03 -2.28
CA GLU A 66 14.27 -29.46 -2.50
C GLU A 66 15.37 -29.71 -3.55
N GLN A 67 15.28 -29.06 -4.72
CA GLN A 67 16.25 -29.15 -5.79
C GLN A 67 17.64 -28.65 -5.33
N PHE A 68 17.70 -27.61 -4.55
CA PHE A 68 18.95 -27.11 -3.98
C PHE A 68 19.58 -28.14 -3.02
N HIS A 69 18.77 -28.72 -2.14
CA HIS A 69 19.23 -29.77 -1.24
C HIS A 69 19.77 -30.98 -2.00
N GLN A 70 19.07 -31.44 -3.05
CA GLN A 70 19.51 -32.54 -3.90
C GLN A 70 20.85 -32.25 -4.62
N ALA A 71 21.05 -31.00 -5.04
CA ALA A 71 22.25 -30.58 -5.76
C ALA A 71 23.47 -30.35 -4.87
N THR A 72 23.28 -29.89 -3.63
CA THR A 72 24.37 -29.43 -2.73
C THR A 72 24.56 -30.33 -1.50
N GLY A 73 23.56 -31.10 -1.13
CA GLY A 73 23.49 -31.82 0.15
C GLY A 73 23.13 -30.92 1.34
N SER A 74 22.95 -29.65 1.14
CA SER A 74 22.65 -28.63 2.20
C SER A 74 21.18 -28.33 2.26
N ALA A 75 20.60 -28.28 3.47
CA ALA A 75 19.24 -27.79 3.70
C ALA A 75 19.28 -26.31 4.08
N LEU A 76 18.33 -25.52 3.58
CA LEU A 76 18.19 -24.12 3.97
C LEU A 76 17.05 -23.99 4.98
N PRO A 77 17.30 -23.35 6.13
CA PRO A 77 16.34 -23.34 7.25
C PRO A 77 15.20 -22.31 7.10
N GLU A 78 15.29 -21.36 6.18
CA GLU A 78 14.39 -20.19 6.10
C GLU A 78 13.57 -20.20 4.81
N LEU A 79 12.29 -19.80 4.92
CA LEU A 79 11.41 -19.49 3.81
C LEU A 79 10.65 -18.21 4.09
N ASP A 80 10.94 -17.15 3.32
CA ASP A 80 10.19 -15.90 3.41
C ASP A 80 9.15 -15.83 2.28
N LEU A 81 7.87 -15.76 2.65
CA LEU A 81 6.75 -15.66 1.72
C LEU A 81 6.38 -14.21 1.38
N GLY A 82 7.15 -13.24 1.89
CA GLY A 82 6.98 -11.83 1.62
C GLY A 82 5.75 -11.21 2.29
N GLY A 83 5.32 -10.10 1.73
CA GLY A 83 4.17 -9.35 2.20
C GLY A 83 3.00 -9.38 1.22
N GLY A 84 2.28 -8.26 1.16
CA GLY A 84 1.18 -8.08 0.22
C GLY A 84 -0.21 -8.28 0.83
N PHE A 85 -0.31 -8.56 2.12
CA PHE A 85 -1.58 -8.74 2.83
C PHE A 85 -2.47 -7.51 2.71
N GLY A 86 -3.71 -7.72 2.24
CA GLY A 86 -4.68 -6.66 1.97
C GLY A 86 -5.41 -6.17 3.22
N ILE A 87 -5.99 -4.98 3.08
CA ILE A 87 -6.93 -4.40 4.04
C ILE A 87 -8.18 -3.93 3.31
N ALA A 88 -9.28 -3.76 4.03
CA ALA A 88 -10.49 -3.16 3.48
C ALA A 88 -10.29 -1.64 3.32
N TYR A 89 -10.49 -1.13 2.11
CA TYR A 89 -10.58 0.29 1.78
C TYR A 89 -12.03 0.71 1.49
N THR A 90 -12.84 -0.24 1.07
CA THR A 90 -14.26 -0.08 0.79
C THR A 90 -15.08 -1.12 1.54
N SER A 91 -16.39 -0.94 1.60
CA SER A 91 -17.31 -1.93 2.21
C SER A 91 -17.44 -3.23 1.41
N GLN A 92 -16.89 -3.28 0.20
CA GLN A 92 -16.90 -4.47 -0.64
C GLN A 92 -15.67 -5.34 -0.42
N ASP A 93 -14.63 -4.80 0.21
CA ASP A 93 -13.41 -5.52 0.52
C ASP A 93 -13.62 -6.45 1.72
N SER A 94 -13.19 -7.69 1.60
CA SER A 94 -13.29 -8.71 2.64
C SER A 94 -11.95 -9.44 2.83
N PRO A 95 -10.94 -8.78 3.40
CA PRO A 95 -9.66 -9.43 3.68
C PRO A 95 -9.81 -10.52 4.73
N ALA A 96 -9.09 -11.62 4.57
CA ALA A 96 -9.00 -12.64 5.61
C ALA A 96 -8.34 -12.07 6.88
N THR A 97 -8.68 -12.62 8.05
CA THR A 97 -8.03 -12.22 9.31
C THR A 97 -6.56 -12.67 9.36
N VAL A 98 -5.74 -11.97 10.14
CA VAL A 98 -4.32 -12.29 10.29
C VAL A 98 -4.13 -13.71 10.81
N GLU A 99 -4.95 -14.14 11.77
CA GLU A 99 -4.91 -15.47 12.36
C GLU A 99 -5.23 -16.55 11.31
N SER A 100 -6.26 -16.32 10.49
CA SER A 100 -6.65 -17.23 9.41
C SER A 100 -5.54 -17.36 8.36
N LEU A 101 -4.96 -16.24 7.94
CA LEU A 101 -3.85 -16.21 6.99
C LEU A 101 -2.62 -16.94 7.53
N ALA A 102 -2.20 -16.62 8.75
CA ALA A 102 -1.03 -17.25 9.39
C ALA A 102 -1.21 -18.77 9.56
N GLY A 103 -2.42 -19.18 9.97
CA GLY A 103 -2.76 -20.60 10.10
C GLY A 103 -2.67 -21.33 8.76
N ALA A 104 -3.28 -20.79 7.72
CA ALA A 104 -3.30 -21.37 6.38
C ALA A 104 -1.88 -21.42 5.76
N LEU A 105 -1.09 -20.35 5.88
CA LEU A 105 0.28 -20.34 5.36
C LEU A 105 1.17 -21.39 6.02
N ARG A 106 1.06 -21.55 7.34
CA ARG A 106 1.76 -22.59 8.08
C ARG A 106 1.34 -24.00 7.62
N GLU A 107 0.04 -24.22 7.41
CA GLU A 107 -0.47 -25.50 6.92
C GLU A 107 0.05 -25.81 5.51
N ILE A 108 -0.02 -24.84 4.59
CA ILE A 108 0.47 -24.98 3.21
C ILE A 108 1.95 -25.39 3.20
N VAL A 109 2.82 -24.67 3.92
CA VAL A 109 4.26 -24.97 3.95
C VAL A 109 4.53 -26.32 4.60
N THR A 110 3.80 -26.65 5.68
CA THR A 110 3.93 -27.95 6.36
C THR A 110 3.57 -29.11 5.44
N LEU A 111 2.48 -28.99 4.67
CA LEU A 111 2.06 -30.02 3.70
C LEU A 111 3.08 -30.18 2.58
N GLU A 112 3.58 -29.08 2.01
CA GLU A 112 4.60 -29.11 0.95
C GLU A 112 5.93 -29.71 1.46
N ALA A 113 6.37 -29.38 2.67
CA ALA A 113 7.58 -29.95 3.26
C ALA A 113 7.45 -31.45 3.48
N ARG A 114 6.36 -31.89 4.09
CA ARG A 114 6.08 -33.32 4.33
C ARG A 114 5.99 -34.13 3.04
N GLY A 115 5.29 -33.59 2.03
CA GLY A 115 5.16 -34.23 0.72
C GLY A 115 6.47 -34.43 -0.01
N ARG A 116 7.52 -33.67 0.36
CA ARG A 116 8.89 -33.75 -0.19
C ARG A 116 9.88 -34.46 0.72
N GLY A 117 9.44 -34.92 1.90
CA GLY A 117 10.33 -35.50 2.89
C GLY A 117 11.35 -34.52 3.48
N MET A 118 11.02 -33.24 3.50
CA MET A 118 11.85 -32.15 4.04
C MET A 118 11.40 -31.76 5.43
N GLU A 119 12.32 -31.20 6.21
CA GLU A 119 11.95 -30.48 7.44
C GLU A 119 11.18 -29.21 7.08
N VAL A 120 10.26 -28.80 7.94
CA VAL A 120 9.48 -27.56 7.75
C VAL A 120 10.41 -26.39 8.04
N PRO A 121 10.66 -25.50 7.05
CA PRO A 121 11.52 -24.35 7.28
C PRO A 121 10.85 -23.35 8.23
N HIS A 122 11.64 -22.51 8.84
CA HIS A 122 11.14 -21.32 9.54
C HIS A 122 10.49 -20.37 8.53
N ILE A 123 9.24 -19.97 8.80
CA ILE A 123 8.46 -19.13 7.90
C ILE A 123 8.56 -17.69 8.36
N SER A 124 9.02 -16.83 7.47
CA SER A 124 9.03 -15.39 7.63
C SER A 124 7.98 -14.72 6.74
N LEU A 125 7.42 -13.60 7.20
CA LEU A 125 6.44 -12.79 6.50
C LEU A 125 6.80 -11.31 6.64
N GLU A 126 6.42 -10.49 5.67
CA GLU A 126 6.69 -9.05 5.62
C GLU A 126 5.40 -8.21 5.65
N PRO A 127 4.57 -8.26 6.71
CA PRO A 127 3.29 -7.58 6.78
C PRO A 127 3.49 -6.07 7.03
N GLY A 128 3.39 -5.25 6.01
CA GLY A 128 3.44 -3.78 6.12
C GLY A 128 2.05 -3.16 6.23
N ARG A 129 1.30 -3.20 5.13
CA ARG A 129 -0.03 -2.56 5.00
C ARG A 129 -1.02 -3.01 6.07
N VAL A 130 -1.09 -4.30 6.35
CA VAL A 130 -2.06 -4.86 7.30
C VAL A 130 -1.82 -4.38 8.72
N ILE A 131 -0.58 -4.04 9.09
CA ILE A 131 -0.23 -3.51 10.41
C ILE A 131 -0.65 -2.05 10.53
N VAL A 132 -0.23 -1.18 9.60
CA VAL A 132 -0.38 0.27 9.77
C VAL A 132 -1.54 0.88 8.95
N GLY A 133 -1.99 0.22 7.89
CA GLY A 133 -3.03 0.76 7.01
C GLY A 133 -4.32 1.13 7.74
N PRO A 134 -4.92 0.23 8.54
CA PRO A 134 -6.19 0.48 9.22
C PRO A 134 -6.10 1.49 10.37
N THR A 135 -4.89 1.81 10.87
CA THR A 135 -4.72 2.61 12.09
C THR A 135 -4.93 4.11 11.88
N THR A 136 -5.04 4.56 10.65
CA THR A 136 -5.07 5.99 10.32
C THR A 136 -6.14 6.30 9.28
N MET A 137 -6.77 7.44 9.44
CA MET A 137 -7.66 8.04 8.46
C MET A 137 -7.13 9.41 8.03
N ALA A 138 -7.37 9.79 6.78
CA ALA A 138 -7.14 11.15 6.33
C ALA A 138 -8.40 11.98 6.56
N LEU A 139 -8.23 13.21 7.06
CA LEU A 139 -9.32 14.14 7.32
C LEU A 139 -9.19 15.33 6.36
N TYR A 140 -10.29 15.68 5.72
CA TYR A 140 -10.37 16.76 4.76
C TYR A 140 -11.54 17.68 5.07
N THR A 141 -11.34 18.98 4.94
CA THR A 141 -12.42 19.96 5.06
C THR A 141 -13.08 20.18 3.71
N VAL A 142 -14.40 20.09 3.66
CA VAL A 142 -15.20 20.39 2.47
C VAL A 142 -15.14 21.88 2.17
N GLY A 143 -14.77 22.22 0.94
CA GLY A 143 -14.76 23.59 0.42
C GLY A 143 -16.01 23.92 -0.39
N THR A 144 -16.16 23.30 -1.55
CA THR A 144 -17.26 23.55 -2.48
C THR A 144 -18.02 22.27 -2.79
N VAL A 145 -19.34 22.37 -2.85
CA VAL A 145 -20.21 21.28 -3.29
C VAL A 145 -20.91 21.71 -4.58
N LYS A 146 -20.79 20.89 -5.65
CA LYS A 146 -21.33 21.19 -6.98
C LYS A 146 -22.18 20.03 -7.48
N PRO A 147 -23.50 20.19 -7.65
CA PRO A 147 -24.32 19.19 -8.33
C PRO A 147 -24.02 19.17 -9.83
N VAL A 148 -24.00 17.97 -10.42
CA VAL A 148 -23.82 17.73 -11.86
C VAL A 148 -24.82 16.71 -12.32
N ASP A 149 -25.58 17.03 -13.36
CA ASP A 149 -26.48 16.09 -14.00
C ASP A 149 -25.69 15.17 -14.94
N LEU A 150 -25.96 13.89 -14.83
CA LEU A 150 -25.33 12.86 -15.66
C LEU A 150 -26.20 12.57 -16.89
N ASP A 151 -25.60 12.07 -17.96
CA ASP A 151 -26.30 11.68 -19.20
C ASP A 151 -27.40 10.62 -18.97
N THR A 152 -27.32 9.90 -17.86
CA THR A 152 -28.32 8.92 -17.41
C THR A 152 -29.56 9.54 -16.79
N GLY A 153 -29.59 10.86 -16.59
CA GLY A 153 -30.63 11.57 -15.84
C GLY A 153 -30.45 11.51 -14.31
N ALA A 154 -29.44 10.82 -13.81
CA ALA A 154 -29.07 10.84 -12.39
C ALA A 154 -28.22 12.07 -12.08
N GLN A 155 -28.14 12.45 -10.80
CA GLN A 155 -27.30 13.54 -10.33
C GLN A 155 -26.13 12.99 -9.51
N ARG A 156 -24.98 13.66 -9.63
CA ARG A 156 -23.79 13.42 -8.80
C ARG A 156 -23.37 14.73 -8.14
N MET A 157 -22.99 14.66 -6.88
CA MET A 157 -22.40 15.79 -6.16
C MET A 157 -20.86 15.70 -6.22
N TYR A 158 -20.21 16.71 -6.77
CA TYR A 158 -18.77 16.90 -6.61
C TYR A 158 -18.50 17.64 -5.32
N VAL A 159 -17.78 16.99 -4.41
CA VAL A 159 -17.40 17.50 -3.09
C VAL A 159 -15.91 17.82 -3.13
N SER A 160 -15.58 19.09 -3.26
CA SER A 160 -14.19 19.58 -3.26
C SER A 160 -13.68 19.70 -1.83
N VAL A 161 -12.43 19.26 -1.60
CA VAL A 161 -11.81 19.30 -0.28
C VAL A 161 -10.45 20.00 -0.29
N ASP A 162 -9.93 20.33 0.90
CA ASP A 162 -8.68 21.06 1.09
C ASP A 162 -7.41 20.23 0.88
N GLY A 163 -7.52 18.94 0.52
CA GLY A 163 -6.44 18.05 0.11
C GLY A 163 -6.50 17.68 -1.35
N GLY A 164 -5.87 16.55 -1.72
CA GLY A 164 -5.89 16.05 -3.09
C GLY A 164 -4.83 14.99 -3.36
N MET A 165 -4.50 14.80 -4.64
CA MET A 165 -3.53 13.80 -5.11
C MET A 165 -2.11 14.01 -4.54
N SER A 166 -1.78 15.19 -4.04
CA SER A 166 -0.52 15.44 -3.32
C SER A 166 -0.47 14.75 -1.95
N ASP A 167 -1.61 14.47 -1.33
CA ASP A 167 -1.71 13.77 -0.04
C ASP A 167 -1.91 12.28 -0.22
N ASN A 168 -2.73 11.90 -1.22
CA ASN A 168 -3.01 10.52 -1.58
C ASN A 168 -3.02 10.36 -3.11
N ILE A 169 -1.87 10.01 -3.67
CA ILE A 169 -1.69 9.79 -5.11
C ILE A 169 -2.30 8.46 -5.60
N ARG A 170 -2.64 7.54 -4.70
CA ARG A 170 -3.01 6.17 -5.06
C ARG A 170 -4.24 6.04 -5.96
N PRO A 171 -5.32 6.85 -5.82
CA PRO A 171 -6.43 6.82 -6.77
C PRO A 171 -6.00 7.18 -8.19
N ALA A 172 -5.14 8.18 -8.35
CA ALA A 172 -4.66 8.60 -9.67
C ALA A 172 -3.63 7.63 -10.26
N LEU A 173 -2.74 7.07 -9.43
CA LEU A 173 -1.63 6.22 -9.88
C LEU A 173 -2.04 4.76 -10.09
N TYR A 174 -2.91 4.23 -9.24
CA TYR A 174 -3.25 2.80 -9.19
C TYR A 174 -4.74 2.53 -9.37
N ALA A 175 -5.55 3.55 -9.67
CA ALA A 175 -7.01 3.46 -9.65
C ALA A 175 -7.55 2.90 -8.31
N ALA A 176 -6.83 3.15 -7.20
CA ALA A 176 -7.22 2.67 -5.89
C ALA A 176 -8.55 3.29 -5.45
N GLU A 177 -9.44 2.47 -4.94
CA GLU A 177 -10.73 2.88 -4.42
C GLU A 177 -10.67 3.10 -2.91
N TYR A 178 -11.47 4.02 -2.42
CA TYR A 178 -11.62 4.34 -1.01
C TYR A 178 -13.09 4.57 -0.67
N SER A 179 -13.43 4.34 0.59
CA SER A 179 -14.66 4.84 1.19
C SER A 179 -14.44 6.18 1.87
N ALA A 180 -15.55 6.88 2.18
CA ALA A 180 -15.52 8.10 2.94
C ALA A 180 -16.80 8.30 3.74
N VAL A 181 -16.70 9.04 4.83
CA VAL A 181 -17.83 9.43 5.68
C VAL A 181 -17.69 10.89 6.15
N ILE A 182 -18.81 11.53 6.47
CA ILE A 182 -18.78 12.80 7.23
C ILE A 182 -18.39 12.46 8.67
N ALA A 183 -17.36 13.12 9.20
CA ALA A 183 -16.77 12.78 10.49
C ALA A 183 -17.14 13.74 11.63
N ASN A 184 -17.59 14.96 11.33
CA ASN A 184 -17.86 16.00 12.34
C ASN A 184 -19.32 16.11 12.76
N ARG A 185 -20.24 15.41 12.09
CA ARG A 185 -21.65 15.39 12.41
C ARG A 185 -22.35 14.13 11.89
N THR A 186 -23.51 13.86 12.40
CA THR A 186 -24.47 12.90 11.84
C THR A 186 -25.52 13.62 10.98
N SER A 187 -26.12 12.93 10.04
CA SER A 187 -27.24 13.41 9.23
C SER A 187 -28.19 12.25 8.94
N GLU A 188 -29.49 12.54 8.96
CA GLU A 188 -30.55 11.61 8.57
C GLU A 188 -31.08 11.87 7.15
N VAL A 189 -30.49 12.84 6.46
CA VAL A 189 -30.84 13.15 5.06
C VAL A 189 -30.44 11.98 4.16
N ALA A 190 -31.33 11.63 3.24
CA ALA A 190 -31.09 10.54 2.31
C ALA A 190 -29.75 10.67 1.58
N PRO A 191 -28.96 9.59 1.45
CA PRO A 191 -27.66 9.66 0.83
C PRO A 191 -27.77 9.89 -0.68
N VAL A 192 -26.83 10.67 -1.22
CA VAL A 192 -26.69 10.96 -2.65
C VAL A 192 -25.33 10.51 -3.15
N LEU A 193 -25.24 10.21 -4.45
CA LEU A 193 -23.98 9.82 -5.08
C LEU A 193 -23.03 11.04 -5.12
N CYS A 194 -21.86 10.87 -4.52
CA CYS A 194 -20.83 11.90 -4.43
C CYS A 194 -19.52 11.43 -5.07
N ARG A 195 -18.71 12.41 -5.46
CA ARG A 195 -17.31 12.25 -5.85
C ARG A 195 -16.48 13.24 -5.06
N ILE A 196 -15.50 12.75 -4.30
CA ILE A 196 -14.61 13.62 -3.52
C ILE A 196 -13.41 13.95 -4.39
N VAL A 197 -13.21 15.25 -4.63
CA VAL A 197 -12.16 15.76 -5.51
C VAL A 197 -11.26 16.72 -4.75
N GLY A 198 -9.98 16.73 -5.15
CA GLY A 198 -8.99 17.59 -4.53
C GLY A 198 -8.98 19.01 -5.11
N LYS A 199 -7.96 19.75 -4.69
CA LYS A 199 -7.76 21.19 -5.02
C LYS A 199 -6.79 21.42 -6.17
N HIS A 200 -6.23 20.37 -6.76
CA HIS A 200 -5.33 20.49 -7.90
C HIS A 200 -6.10 20.69 -9.20
N CYS A 201 -5.45 21.27 -10.21
CA CYS A 201 -6.07 21.60 -11.50
C CYS A 201 -6.22 20.44 -12.48
N GLU A 202 -5.86 19.22 -12.04
CA GLU A 202 -5.97 18.00 -12.83
C GLU A 202 -7.35 17.34 -12.70
N ALA A 203 -7.96 16.97 -13.82
CA ALA A 203 -9.23 16.23 -13.82
C ALA A 203 -9.14 14.87 -13.08
N GLY A 204 -7.94 14.32 -12.95
CA GLY A 204 -7.64 13.10 -12.21
C GLY A 204 -7.43 13.28 -10.71
N ASP A 205 -7.56 14.50 -10.18
CA ASP A 205 -7.44 14.76 -8.74
C ASP A 205 -8.71 14.34 -7.99
N ILE A 206 -8.92 13.04 -7.95
CA ILE A 206 -10.08 12.36 -7.34
C ILE A 206 -9.58 11.52 -6.17
N LEU A 207 -10.02 11.84 -4.96
CA LEU A 207 -9.70 11.08 -3.75
C LEU A 207 -10.62 9.87 -3.57
N VAL A 208 -11.93 10.06 -3.79
CA VAL A 208 -12.92 8.98 -3.76
C VAL A 208 -13.85 9.13 -4.96
N ARG A 209 -13.86 8.13 -5.82
CA ARG A 209 -14.53 8.20 -7.13
C ARG A 209 -16.05 8.18 -7.03
N ASP A 210 -16.58 7.25 -6.26
CA ASP A 210 -18.02 7.08 -6.08
C ASP A 210 -18.28 6.65 -4.63
N VAL A 211 -19.03 7.47 -3.91
CA VAL A 211 -19.42 7.24 -2.52
C VAL A 211 -20.78 7.86 -2.25
N TYR A 212 -21.57 7.25 -1.38
CA TYR A 212 -22.82 7.80 -0.93
C TYR A 212 -22.60 8.60 0.36
N LEU A 213 -22.85 9.91 0.32
CA LEU A 213 -22.85 10.79 1.49
C LEU A 213 -24.25 11.39 1.70
N PRO A 214 -24.59 11.83 2.93
CA PRO A 214 -25.82 12.56 3.18
C PRO A 214 -25.99 13.72 2.19
N GLY A 215 -27.21 13.91 1.66
CA GLY A 215 -27.50 14.90 0.63
C GLY A 215 -27.36 16.37 1.09
N ASP A 216 -27.17 16.59 2.39
CA ASP A 216 -26.92 17.89 3.01
C ASP A 216 -25.43 18.17 3.26
N VAL A 217 -24.52 17.37 2.63
CA VAL A 217 -23.08 17.67 2.68
C VAL A 217 -22.81 19.10 2.22
N SER A 218 -22.01 19.85 3.00
CA SER A 218 -21.88 21.29 2.82
C SER A 218 -20.46 21.78 3.16
N PRO A 219 -20.07 22.98 2.70
CA PRO A 219 -18.81 23.59 3.07
C PRO A 219 -18.61 23.67 4.58
N GLY A 220 -17.42 23.28 5.04
CA GLY A 220 -17.07 23.19 6.45
C GLY A 220 -17.29 21.79 7.07
N ASP A 221 -18.00 20.88 6.41
CA ASP A 221 -18.01 19.47 6.83
C ASP A 221 -16.61 18.88 6.77
N VAL A 222 -16.35 17.88 7.61
CA VAL A 222 -15.09 17.13 7.61
C VAL A 222 -15.34 15.73 7.05
N ILE A 223 -14.63 15.40 6.00
CA ILE A 223 -14.65 14.07 5.40
C ILE A 223 -13.49 13.23 5.95
N ALA A 224 -13.78 12.04 6.46
CA ALA A 224 -12.80 11.04 6.82
C ALA A 224 -12.68 9.98 5.72
N VAL A 225 -11.44 9.70 5.30
CA VAL A 225 -11.08 8.63 4.36
C VAL A 225 -10.22 7.62 5.12
N PRO A 226 -10.73 6.42 5.45
CA PRO A 226 -10.00 5.41 6.21
C PRO A 226 -8.90 4.72 5.38
N GLY A 227 -8.05 3.94 6.06
CA GLY A 227 -7.01 3.18 5.41
C GLY A 227 -5.78 4.01 5.00
N ALA A 228 -5.56 5.18 5.62
CA ALA A 228 -4.50 6.10 5.26
C ALA A 228 -3.15 5.83 5.96
N GLY A 229 -3.04 4.78 6.80
CA GLY A 229 -1.82 4.50 7.56
C GLY A 229 -0.66 3.94 6.73
N ALA A 230 -0.95 3.37 5.55
CA ALA A 230 0.06 2.86 4.64
C ALA A 230 0.00 3.59 3.28
N TYR A 231 1.18 3.97 2.75
CA TYR A 231 1.36 4.54 1.41
C TYR A 231 0.69 5.90 1.15
N SER A 232 0.04 6.54 2.13
CA SER A 232 -0.46 7.90 1.99
C SER A 232 0.66 8.90 2.28
N ARG A 233 1.08 9.03 3.54
CA ARG A 233 2.13 10.01 3.92
C ARG A 233 3.48 9.75 3.24
N SER A 234 3.88 8.48 3.06
CA SER A 234 5.17 8.13 2.44
C SER A 234 5.21 8.39 0.93
N MET A 235 4.05 8.41 0.26
CA MET A 235 3.93 8.76 -1.17
C MET A 235 3.48 10.20 -1.39
N ALA A 236 3.19 10.96 -0.33
CA ALA A 236 2.81 12.35 -0.43
C ALA A 236 3.93 13.18 -1.04
N SER A 237 3.54 14.18 -1.83
CA SER A 237 4.45 15.08 -2.53
C SER A 237 4.12 16.54 -2.22
N ASN A 238 5.01 17.43 -2.63
CA ASN A 238 4.75 18.86 -2.64
C ASN A 238 4.30 19.34 -4.05
N TYR A 239 3.53 18.50 -4.75
CA TYR A 239 2.99 18.88 -6.05
C TYR A 239 2.26 20.23 -5.97
N ASN A 240 2.47 21.10 -6.94
CA ASN A 240 2.03 22.51 -6.96
C ASN A 240 2.45 23.31 -5.71
N HIS A 241 3.59 22.95 -5.09
CA HIS A 241 4.12 23.55 -3.86
C HIS A 241 3.13 23.52 -2.68
N VAL A 242 2.27 22.51 -2.62
CA VAL A 242 1.35 22.32 -1.50
C VAL A 242 2.11 21.67 -0.32
N PRO A 243 2.10 22.31 0.87
CA PRO A 243 2.67 21.70 2.07
C PRO A 243 1.93 20.42 2.48
N ARG A 244 2.70 19.40 2.91
CA ARG A 244 2.11 18.14 3.39
C ARG A 244 1.37 18.34 4.71
N PRO A 245 0.22 17.63 4.91
CA PRO A 245 -0.55 17.73 6.15
C PRO A 245 0.20 17.19 7.36
N ALA A 246 -0.24 17.56 8.55
CA ALA A 246 0.23 16.97 9.79
C ALA A 246 -0.21 15.50 9.92
N VAL A 247 0.53 14.74 10.73
CA VAL A 247 0.09 13.43 11.24
C VAL A 247 -0.02 13.54 12.75
N VAL A 248 -1.18 13.20 13.27
CA VAL A 248 -1.45 13.24 14.71
C VAL A 248 -1.90 11.87 15.21
N SER A 249 -1.59 11.56 16.46
CA SER A 249 -2.16 10.42 17.17
C SER A 249 -3.24 10.94 18.11
N VAL A 250 -4.36 10.24 18.15
CA VAL A 250 -5.44 10.51 19.08
C VAL A 250 -5.55 9.34 20.07
N ASN A 251 -5.51 9.64 21.35
CA ASN A 251 -5.61 8.65 22.41
C ASN A 251 -6.52 9.20 23.50
N GLU A 252 -7.41 8.36 24.05
CA GLU A 252 -8.38 8.76 25.06
C GLU A 252 -7.69 9.34 26.30
N ASP A 253 -6.59 8.72 26.75
CA ASP A 253 -5.87 9.12 27.99
C ASP A 253 -4.90 10.28 27.78
N ARG A 254 -4.33 10.43 26.58
CA ARG A 254 -3.23 11.36 26.26
C ARG A 254 -3.64 12.52 25.38
N GLY A 255 -4.88 12.52 24.88
CA GLY A 255 -5.39 13.51 23.93
C GLY A 255 -4.72 13.41 22.57
N VAL A 256 -4.43 14.56 21.97
CA VAL A 256 -3.84 14.66 20.62
C VAL A 256 -2.33 14.88 20.72
N LEU A 257 -1.56 14.02 20.08
CA LEU A 257 -0.10 14.14 19.95
C LEU A 257 0.28 14.39 18.49
N VAL A 258 1.09 15.39 18.24
CA VAL A 258 1.64 15.65 16.90
C VAL A 258 2.82 14.71 16.65
N LEU A 259 2.64 13.76 15.73
CA LEU A 259 3.70 12.82 15.30
C LEU A 259 4.57 13.45 14.22
N LEU A 260 3.92 14.11 13.24
CA LEU A 260 4.58 14.92 12.22
C LEU A 260 3.85 16.26 12.14
N ARG A 261 4.57 17.35 12.27
CA ARG A 261 3.97 18.66 12.11
C ARG A 261 3.56 18.91 10.65
N ARG A 262 2.62 19.79 10.43
CA ARG A 262 2.30 20.29 9.08
C ARG A 262 3.53 21.03 8.52
N GLU A 263 3.82 20.81 7.25
CA GLU A 263 4.79 21.62 6.53
C GLU A 263 4.28 23.06 6.35
N ASN A 264 5.19 24.00 6.30
CA ASN A 264 4.94 25.40 5.95
C ASN A 264 5.75 25.78 4.69
N ILE A 265 5.60 27.01 4.23
CA ILE A 265 6.31 27.47 3.02
C ILE A 265 7.82 27.49 3.23
N ASP A 266 8.31 27.81 4.43
CA ASP A 266 9.75 27.82 4.73
C ASP A 266 10.37 26.41 4.58
N ASP A 267 9.60 25.34 4.91
CA ASP A 267 10.06 23.96 4.67
C ASP A 267 10.28 23.69 3.17
N LEU A 268 9.42 24.24 2.31
CA LEU A 268 9.55 24.06 0.86
C LEU A 268 10.73 24.87 0.32
N LEU A 269 11.04 26.00 0.90
CA LEU A 269 12.13 26.87 0.51
C LEU A 269 13.48 26.50 1.14
N ALA A 270 13.48 25.58 2.11
CA ALA A 270 14.70 25.23 2.87
C ALA A 270 15.86 24.72 2.02
N LEU A 271 15.58 24.17 0.84
CA LEU A 271 16.58 23.70 -0.11
C LEU A 271 16.96 24.74 -1.16
N ASP A 272 16.35 25.90 -1.18
CA ASP A 272 16.67 26.99 -2.09
C ASP A 272 17.65 27.98 -1.39
N PRO A 273 18.96 27.90 -1.68
CA PRO A 273 19.93 28.80 -1.06
C PRO A 273 19.95 30.20 -1.70
N GLY A 274 19.04 30.48 -2.64
CA GLY A 274 19.12 31.62 -3.54
C GLY A 274 20.19 31.43 -4.63
N PRO A 275 20.45 32.46 -5.44
CA PRO A 275 21.39 32.36 -6.54
C PRO A 275 22.82 32.21 -6.01
N ILE A 276 23.35 30.98 -6.05
CA ILE A 276 24.74 30.68 -5.80
C ILE A 276 25.53 30.75 -7.13
N ARG A 277 26.60 31.54 -7.20
CA ARG A 277 27.54 31.44 -8.33
C ARG A 277 28.24 30.07 -8.25
N ALA A 278 27.92 29.16 -9.19
CA ALA A 278 28.77 28.00 -9.36
C ALA A 278 30.19 28.48 -9.74
N GLU A 279 31.17 28.10 -8.93
CA GLU A 279 32.57 28.19 -9.37
C GLU A 279 32.72 27.12 -10.46
N VAL A 280 32.58 27.55 -11.72
CA VAL A 280 32.91 26.70 -12.86
C VAL A 280 34.42 26.68 -12.90
N PRO A 281 35.11 25.54 -12.71
CA PRO A 281 36.54 25.47 -12.96
C PRO A 281 36.77 25.89 -14.41
N CYS A 282 37.58 26.94 -14.61
CA CYS A 282 37.99 27.32 -15.95
C CYS A 282 38.73 26.14 -16.58
N PRO A 283 38.43 25.74 -17.83
CA PRO A 283 39.07 24.62 -18.51
C PRO A 283 40.57 24.83 -18.68
#